data_fee9b81661011ff5347ef67758cd7862
#
_entry.id   fee9b81661011ff5347ef67758cd7862
#
_cell.length_a   1.000
_cell.length_b   1.000
_cell.length_c   1.000
_cell.angle_alpha   90.00
_cell.angle_beta   90.00
_cell.angle_gamma   90.00
#
_symmetry.space_group_name_H-M   'P 1'
#
loop_
_entity.id
_entity.type
_entity.pdbx_description
1 polymer ?
#
loop_
_entity_poly.entity_id
_entity_poly.type
_entity_poly.pdbx_seq_one_letter_code
_entity_poly.pdbx_strand_id
1 'polypeptide(L)'
;MFYGSAFILKGYIMKITAVIVAGGKGTRMGADKNKVFLKILGREVLYYTISAFEKNDKIDDIIVVTGKNDIEECQILVDKYDIKKVSYI
;
A
#
# COMPACT_ATOMS: atom_id res chain seq x y z
N MET A 1 8.52 -9.09 -6.55
CA MET A 1 9.44 -8.36 -5.67
C MET A 1 8.69 -7.30 -4.90
N PHE A 2 8.84 -7.31 -3.60
CA PHE A 2 8.17 -6.35 -2.74
C PHE A 2 9.12 -5.34 -2.17
N TYR A 3 8.67 -4.10 -2.06
CA TYR A 3 9.38 -3.05 -1.36
C TYR A 3 8.58 -2.61 -0.13
N GLY A 4 7.78 -3.51 0.38
CA GLY A 4 7.01 -3.29 1.58
C GLY A 4 6.63 -4.62 2.18
N SER A 5 6.03 -4.57 3.35
CA SER A 5 5.54 -5.74 4.04
C SER A 5 4.05 -5.58 4.27
N ALA A 6 3.33 -6.69 4.27
CA ALA A 6 1.91 -6.69 4.53
C ALA A 6 1.60 -7.61 5.69
N PHE A 7 0.75 -7.12 6.59
CA PHE A 7 0.31 -7.89 7.75
C PHE A 7 -1.21 -7.94 7.77
N ILE A 8 -1.74 -9.04 8.25
CA ILE A 8 -3.18 -9.22 8.38
C ILE A 8 -3.51 -9.31 9.87
N LEU A 9 -4.36 -8.40 10.32
CA LEU A 9 -4.82 -8.37 11.69
C LEU A 9 -6.28 -8.80 11.75
N LYS A 10 -6.55 -9.80 12.57
CA LYS A 10 -7.90 -10.29 12.72
C LYS A 10 -8.59 -9.53 13.84
N GLY A 11 -9.67 -8.85 13.51
CA GLY A 11 -10.40 -8.07 14.48
C GLY A 11 -11.34 -8.91 15.34
N TYR A 12 -11.85 -8.26 16.37
CA TYR A 12 -12.69 -8.88 17.37
C TYR A 12 -13.98 -9.41 16.78
N ILE A 13 -14.53 -8.72 15.80
CA ILE A 13 -15.81 -9.06 15.18
C ILE A 13 -15.61 -9.69 13.81
N MET A 14 -14.58 -10.51 13.69
CA MET A 14 -14.28 -11.22 12.44
C MET A 14 -13.90 -10.28 11.30
N LYS A 15 -13.58 -9.05 11.60
CA LYS A 15 -13.10 -8.10 10.60
C LYS A 15 -11.61 -8.30 10.39
N ILE A 16 -11.20 -8.36 9.14
CA ILE A 16 -9.80 -8.54 8.79
C ILE A 16 -9.29 -7.28 8.12
N THR A 17 -8.23 -6.71 8.69
CA THR A 17 -7.59 -5.51 8.18
C THR A 17 -6.20 -5.86 7.70
N ALA A 18 -5.87 -5.52 6.48
CA ALA A 18 -4.52 -5.67 5.95
C ALA A 18 -3.73 -4.40 6.22
N VAL A 19 -2.57 -4.55 6.83
CA VAL A 19 -1.68 -3.42 7.06
C VAL A 19 -0.49 -3.56 6.13
N ILE A 20 -0.35 -2.61 5.22
CA ILE A 20 0.71 -2.62 4.22
C ILE A 20 1.74 -1.57 4.62
N VAL A 21 2.97 -2.02 4.84
CA VAL A 21 4.07 -1.11 5.14
C VAL A 21 4.78 -0.79 3.84
N ALA A 22 4.60 0.43 3.37
CA ALA A 22 5.03 0.84 2.05
C ALA A 22 6.24 1.77 2.08
N GLY A 23 6.78 2.06 3.24
CA GLY A 23 7.92 2.95 3.36
C GLY A 23 9.10 2.23 3.95
N GLY A 24 10.28 2.65 3.58
CA GLY A 24 11.49 2.09 4.14
C GLY A 24 12.46 3.19 4.47
N LYS A 25 13.07 3.10 5.62
CA LYS A 25 14.08 4.05 6.01
C LYS A 25 15.29 3.97 5.12
N GLY A 26 15.73 5.11 4.62
CA GLY A 26 16.98 5.17 3.89
C GLY A 26 17.04 4.35 2.64
N THR A 27 15.91 4.00 2.09
CA THR A 27 15.89 3.13 0.92
C THR A 27 15.92 3.90 -0.39
N ARG A 28 16.13 5.20 -0.35
CA ARG A 28 16.22 5.99 -1.56
C ARG A 28 17.63 5.86 -2.13
N MET A 29 17.76 5.03 -3.10
CA MET A 29 19.07 4.74 -3.68
C MET A 29 19.41 5.73 -4.76
N GLY A 30 19.69 6.96 -4.34
CA GLY A 30 20.03 8.02 -5.28
C GLY A 30 18.85 8.56 -6.05
N ALA A 31 17.67 8.01 -5.86
CA ALA A 31 16.46 8.51 -6.48
C ALA A 31 15.63 9.23 -5.44
N ASP A 32 14.89 10.23 -5.88
CA ASP A 32 14.04 10.99 -4.97
C ASP A 32 12.79 10.21 -4.56
N LYS A 33 12.51 9.15 -5.25
CA LYS A 33 11.27 8.42 -5.08
C LYS A 33 11.47 7.11 -4.34
N ASN A 34 10.56 6.81 -3.41
CA ASN A 34 10.51 5.53 -2.76
C ASN A 34 10.26 4.44 -3.81
N LYS A 35 10.96 3.32 -3.69
CA LYS A 35 10.88 2.25 -4.67
C LYS A 35 9.49 1.70 -4.90
N VAL A 36 8.60 1.79 -3.91
CA VAL A 36 7.23 1.30 -4.06
C VAL A 36 6.44 2.06 -5.12
N PHE A 37 6.92 3.26 -5.48
CA PHE A 37 6.27 4.05 -6.51
C PHE A 37 6.88 3.86 -7.90
N LEU A 38 7.92 3.04 -8.01
CA LEU A 38 8.44 2.71 -9.33
C LEU A 38 7.43 1.85 -10.07
N LYS A 39 7.40 2.00 -11.38
CA LYS A 39 6.40 1.32 -12.19
C LYS A 39 6.94 0.05 -12.80
N ILE A 40 6.10 -0.97 -12.80
CA ILE A 40 6.33 -2.22 -13.51
C ILE A 40 5.11 -2.43 -14.38
N LEU A 41 5.33 -2.61 -15.67
CA LEU A 41 4.24 -2.79 -16.64
C LEU A 41 3.22 -1.66 -16.56
N GLY A 42 3.73 -0.44 -16.37
CA GLY A 42 2.91 0.76 -16.39
C GLY A 42 2.21 1.10 -15.10
N ARG A 43 2.36 0.31 -14.04
CA ARG A 43 1.71 0.57 -12.76
C ARG A 43 2.71 0.47 -11.62
N GLU A 44 2.48 1.29 -10.62
CA GLU A 44 3.36 1.33 -9.46
C GLU A 44 3.40 -0.03 -8.73
N VAL A 45 4.56 -0.37 -8.18
CA VAL A 45 4.71 -1.60 -7.41
C VAL A 45 3.71 -1.63 -6.26
N LEU A 46 3.51 -0.50 -5.59
CA LEU A 46 2.55 -0.41 -4.49
C LEU A 46 1.13 -0.75 -4.95
N TYR A 47 0.78 -0.37 -6.18
CA TYR A 47 -0.53 -0.71 -6.72
C TYR A 47 -0.76 -2.22 -6.71
N TYR A 48 0.24 -2.98 -7.14
CA TYR A 48 0.07 -4.44 -7.20
C TYR A 48 -0.15 -5.05 -5.83
N THR A 49 0.56 -4.54 -4.83
CA THR A 49 0.40 -5.02 -3.47
C THR A 49 -1.00 -4.70 -2.93
N ILE A 50 -1.41 -3.46 -3.08
CA ILE A 50 -2.74 -3.03 -2.60
C ILE A 50 -3.83 -3.78 -3.34
N SER A 51 -3.68 -3.93 -4.65
CA SER A 51 -4.68 -4.59 -5.48
C SER A 51 -4.91 -6.03 -5.07
N ALA A 52 -3.86 -6.72 -4.67
CA ALA A 52 -3.98 -8.10 -4.22
C ALA A 52 -4.92 -8.22 -3.02
N PHE A 53 -4.84 -7.26 -2.09
CA PHE A 53 -5.71 -7.26 -0.92
C PHE A 53 -7.09 -6.68 -1.24
N GLU A 54 -7.14 -5.71 -2.14
CA GLU A 54 -8.41 -5.11 -2.56
C GLU A 54 -9.34 -6.16 -3.17
N LYS A 55 -8.78 -7.10 -3.90
CA LYS A 55 -9.55 -8.14 -4.59
C LYS A 55 -9.90 -9.33 -3.71
N ASN A 56 -9.36 -9.37 -2.51
CA ASN A 56 -9.59 -10.50 -1.61
C ASN A 56 -10.86 -10.26 -0.80
N ASP A 57 -11.86 -11.11 -0.97
CA ASP A 57 -13.15 -10.96 -0.31
C ASP A 57 -13.06 -11.06 1.20
N LYS A 58 -12.00 -11.67 1.71
CA LYS A 58 -11.84 -11.84 3.15
C LYS A 58 -11.22 -10.63 3.83
N ILE A 59 -10.71 -9.70 3.06
CA ILE A 59 -10.12 -8.48 3.59
C ILE A 59 -11.19 -7.39 3.61
N ASP A 60 -11.43 -6.83 4.77
CA ASP A 60 -12.48 -5.81 4.93
C ASP A 60 -11.96 -4.40 4.70
N ASP A 61 -10.75 -4.12 5.15
CA ASP A 61 -10.15 -2.81 4.87
C ASP A 61 -8.63 -2.92 4.84
N ILE A 62 -7.99 -1.86 4.38
CA ILE A 62 -6.56 -1.79 4.19
C ILE A 62 -6.05 -0.52 4.83
N ILE A 63 -4.95 -0.63 5.56
CA ILE A 63 -4.24 0.51 6.11
C ILE A 63 -2.86 0.54 5.46
N VAL A 64 -2.48 1.68 4.94
CA VAL A 64 -1.16 1.84 4.33
C VAL A 64 -0.29 2.68 5.26
N VAL A 65 0.82 2.11 5.67
CA VAL A 65 1.79 2.80 6.51
C VAL A 65 2.96 3.21 5.64
N THR A 66 3.24 4.49 5.57
CA THR A 66 4.29 5.00 4.70
C THR A 66 5.02 6.15 5.40
N GLY A 67 6.13 6.56 4.80
CA GLY A 67 6.84 7.72 5.31
C GLY A 67 6.02 8.99 5.12
N LYS A 68 6.30 9.94 5.99
CA LYS A 68 5.59 11.20 6.02
C LYS A 68 5.58 11.90 4.65
N ASN A 69 6.69 11.79 3.93
CA ASN A 69 6.83 12.48 2.65
C ASN A 69 6.11 11.78 1.51
N ASP A 70 5.61 10.57 1.74
CA ASP A 70 4.99 9.77 0.70
C ASP A 70 3.48 9.63 0.87
N ILE A 71 2.91 10.25 1.90
CA ILE A 71 1.47 10.13 2.17
C ILE A 71 0.64 10.65 1.01
N GLU A 72 1.02 11.81 0.49
CA GLU A 72 0.28 12.43 -0.60
C GLU A 72 0.31 11.56 -1.86
N GLU A 73 1.46 11.00 -2.17
CA GLU A 73 1.58 10.15 -3.34
C GLU A 73 0.79 8.87 -3.20
N CYS A 74 0.72 8.31 -1.98
CA CYS A 74 -0.13 7.16 -1.71
C CYS A 74 -1.59 7.52 -1.94
N GLN A 75 -2.02 8.69 -1.49
CA GLN A 75 -3.40 9.12 -1.67
C GLN A 75 -3.73 9.30 -3.14
N ILE A 76 -2.81 9.87 -3.90
CA ILE A 76 -2.99 10.03 -5.34
C ILE A 76 -3.15 8.67 -6.00
N LEU A 77 -2.34 7.70 -5.60
CA LEU A 77 -2.41 6.36 -6.15
C LEU A 77 -3.75 5.69 -5.86
N VAL A 78 -4.21 5.81 -4.62
CA VAL A 78 -5.49 5.23 -4.21
C VAL A 78 -6.62 5.83 -5.04
N ASP A 79 -6.59 7.13 -5.24
CA ASP A 79 -7.63 7.81 -6.02
C ASP A 79 -7.55 7.43 -7.50
N LYS A 80 -6.35 7.35 -8.03
CA LYS A 80 -6.13 7.07 -9.45
C LYS A 80 -6.66 5.70 -9.85
N TYR A 81 -6.51 4.71 -8.98
CA TYR A 81 -6.93 3.34 -9.27
C TYR A 81 -8.28 3.00 -8.65
N ASP A 82 -8.94 3.99 -8.07
CA ASP A 82 -10.29 3.83 -7.50
C ASP A 82 -10.33 2.69 -6.47
N ILE A 83 -9.34 2.66 -5.61
CA ILE A 83 -9.23 1.63 -4.59
C ILE A 83 -10.19 1.97 -3.45
N LYS A 84 -11.03 1.02 -3.07
CA LYS A 84 -12.12 1.25 -2.14
C LYS A 84 -11.82 0.87 -0.70
N LYS A 85 -10.99 -0.14 -0.49
CA LYS A 85 -10.80 -0.70 0.85
C LYS A 85 -9.76 0.04 1.69
N VAL A 86 -8.96 0.92 1.09
CA VAL A 86 -7.99 1.68 1.86
C VAL A 86 -8.72 2.71 2.69
N SER A 87 -8.71 2.49 4.01
CA SER A 87 -9.43 3.35 4.94
C SER A 87 -8.52 4.36 5.62
N TYR A 88 -7.22 4.13 5.55
CA TYR A 88 -6.28 5.00 6.24
C TYR A 88 -4.90 4.91 5.60
N ILE A 89 -4.23 6.05 5.54
CA ILE A 89 -2.85 6.12 5.07
C ILE A 89 -1.98 6.78 6.11
#